data_439567ac0ae0126c26a975c90003fd78
#
_entry.id   439567ac0ae0126c26a975c90003fd78
#
_cell.length_a   1.000
_cell.length_b   1.000
_cell.length_c   1.000
_cell.angle_alpha   90.00
_cell.angle_beta   90.00
_cell.angle_gamma   90.00
#
_symmetry.space_group_name_H-M   'P 1'
#
loop_
_entity.id
_entity.type
_entity.pdbx_description
1 polymer ?
#
loop_
_entity_poly.entity_id
_entity_poly.type
_entity_poly.pdbx_seq_one_letter_code
_entity_poly.pdbx_strand_id
1 'polypeptide(L)'
;DVYKRQTQKNFEVREVVLRSVDKFDRLGVSGVRSLLGKGRQDESGDFTKGALLSNLQIDQIMHFLSAKEDSSGDIFKTLKELVGTSILGQDGVDELKLIMDLANTSGNYGRNIIVDPTVVRGLGYYTGPVFEAELTQKIYDPKGSPQEFGSVAGGGRYDNLVKRFTGQEVPATGVSIGVDRLIAAVNNLKSIK
;
A
#
# COMPACT_ATOMS: atom_id res chain seq x y z
N ASP A 1 -7.07 5.66 20.89
CA ASP A 1 -5.94 6.41 21.49
C ASP A 1 -4.66 5.59 21.71
N VAL A 2 -4.56 4.44 21.06
CA VAL A 2 -3.35 3.59 21.10
C VAL A 2 -2.17 4.30 20.42
N TYR A 3 -2.43 5.26 19.54
CA TYR A 3 -1.41 5.98 18.77
C TYR A 3 -0.92 7.29 19.41
N LYS A 4 -1.58 7.84 20.41
CA LYS A 4 -1.16 9.10 21.05
C LYS A 4 -0.07 8.97 22.10
N ARG A 5 0.23 7.76 22.58
CA ARG A 5 1.39 7.52 23.44
C ARG A 5 2.58 7.00 22.60
N GLN A 6 2.99 7.78 21.65
CA GLN A 6 4.19 7.48 20.85
C GLN A 6 5.44 7.72 21.70
N THR A 7 5.76 6.77 22.56
CA THR A 7 7.13 6.57 23.00
C THR A 7 7.96 6.14 21.77
N GLN A 8 9.25 6.39 21.76
CA GLN A 8 10.18 5.93 20.70
C GLN A 8 9.94 4.45 20.34
N LYS A 9 9.66 3.61 21.31
CA LYS A 9 9.37 2.18 21.15
C LYS A 9 8.11 1.93 20.27
N ASN A 10 7.06 2.74 20.41
CA ASN A 10 5.86 2.60 19.60
C ASN A 10 6.10 3.03 18.15
N PHE A 11 6.97 4.02 17.93
CA PHE A 11 7.40 4.42 16.60
C PHE A 11 8.17 3.29 15.89
N GLU A 12 9.11 2.65 16.57
CA GLU A 12 9.87 1.51 16.03
C GLU A 12 8.97 0.33 15.66
N VAL A 13 8.00 -0.01 16.52
CA VAL A 13 7.02 -1.07 16.23
C VAL A 13 6.19 -0.73 15.00
N ARG A 14 5.71 0.53 14.87
CA ARG A 14 4.97 0.99 13.69
C ARG A 14 5.77 0.82 12.41
N GLU A 15 7.04 1.21 12.42
CA GLU A 15 7.95 1.04 11.27
C GLU A 15 8.09 -0.43 10.86
N VAL A 16 8.26 -1.34 11.83
CA VAL A 16 8.36 -2.79 11.56
C VAL A 16 7.04 -3.31 10.96
N VAL A 17 5.89 -2.88 11.49
CA VAL A 17 4.57 -3.26 10.96
C VAL A 17 4.43 -2.82 9.50
N LEU A 18 4.69 -1.55 9.19
CA LEU A 18 4.57 -1.02 7.85
C LEU A 18 5.51 -1.72 6.86
N ARG A 19 6.77 -1.95 7.26
CA ARG A 19 7.74 -2.72 6.44
C ARG A 19 7.34 -4.18 6.24
N SER A 20 6.57 -4.74 7.17
CA SER A 20 6.05 -6.10 7.04
C SER A 20 4.90 -6.16 6.04
N VAL A 21 4.01 -5.17 6.08
CA VAL A 21 2.90 -5.05 5.14
C VAL A 21 3.40 -4.76 3.71
N ASP A 22 4.40 -3.90 3.54
CA ASP A 22 5.05 -3.61 2.26
C ASP A 22 5.58 -4.87 1.53
N LYS A 23 5.76 -5.96 2.26
CA LYS A 23 6.19 -7.25 1.70
C LYS A 23 5.03 -8.20 1.39
N PHE A 24 3.79 -7.74 1.48
CA PHE A 24 2.61 -8.61 1.38
C PHE A 24 2.57 -9.35 0.03
N ASP A 25 2.80 -8.67 -1.08
CA ASP A 25 2.77 -9.24 -2.42
C ASP A 25 3.81 -10.36 -2.60
N ARG A 26 4.99 -10.19 -1.98
CA ARG A 26 6.09 -11.15 -2.10
C ARG A 26 5.99 -12.32 -1.12
N LEU A 27 5.54 -12.07 0.13
CA LEU A 27 5.58 -13.04 1.20
C LEU A 27 4.22 -13.68 1.51
N GLY A 28 3.15 -13.11 0.97
CA GLY A 28 1.78 -13.54 1.24
C GLY A 28 1.38 -13.42 2.71
N VAL A 29 0.20 -13.95 3.01
CA VAL A 29 -0.42 -13.94 4.34
C VAL A 29 0.49 -14.52 5.41
N SER A 30 1.06 -15.72 5.17
CA SER A 30 1.85 -16.45 6.17
C SER A 30 3.17 -15.73 6.52
N GLY A 31 3.85 -15.18 5.51
CA GLY A 31 5.09 -14.46 5.69
C GLY A 31 4.90 -13.15 6.45
N VAL A 32 3.85 -12.39 6.11
CA VAL A 32 3.51 -11.15 6.81
C VAL A 32 3.08 -11.42 8.26
N ARG A 33 2.24 -12.44 8.51
CA ARG A 33 1.89 -12.85 9.89
C ARG A 33 3.12 -13.16 10.75
N SER A 34 4.11 -13.86 10.18
CA SER A 34 5.34 -14.17 10.88
C SER A 34 6.13 -12.90 11.24
N LEU A 35 6.24 -11.93 10.31
CA LEU A 35 6.92 -10.66 10.53
C LEU A 35 6.16 -9.73 11.50
N LEU A 36 4.84 -9.79 11.53
CA LEU A 36 4.05 -9.08 12.54
C LEU A 36 4.20 -9.71 13.94
N GLY A 37 4.48 -11.01 14.01
CA GLY A 37 4.73 -11.76 15.24
C GLY A 37 6.20 -11.75 15.65
N LYS A 38 6.77 -12.93 15.82
CA LYS A 38 8.16 -13.11 16.31
C LYS A 38 9.22 -12.81 15.26
N GLY A 39 8.87 -12.87 13.99
CA GLY A 39 9.79 -12.77 12.87
C GLY A 39 9.84 -14.05 12.04
N ARG A 40 10.72 -14.08 11.05
CA ARG A 40 10.90 -15.24 10.17
C ARG A 40 12.37 -15.41 9.75
N GLN A 41 12.73 -16.62 9.46
CA GLN A 41 13.97 -16.95 8.77
C GLN A 41 13.70 -16.97 7.27
N ASP A 42 14.57 -16.42 6.46
CA ASP A 42 14.52 -16.49 5.01
C ASP A 42 15.22 -17.73 4.46
N GLU A 43 15.23 -17.86 3.13
CA GLU A 43 15.85 -19.00 2.44
C GLU A 43 17.39 -19.04 2.60
N SER A 44 18.02 -17.91 2.89
CA SER A 44 19.46 -17.82 3.15
C SER A 44 19.83 -18.20 4.57
N GLY A 45 18.82 -18.37 5.44
CA GLY A 45 19.01 -18.67 6.86
C GLY A 45 19.06 -17.42 7.75
N ASP A 46 18.96 -16.23 7.19
CA ASP A 46 18.96 -14.98 7.94
C ASP A 46 17.64 -14.77 8.67
N PHE A 47 17.72 -14.39 9.95
CA PHE A 47 16.53 -14.15 10.75
C PHE A 47 16.15 -12.68 10.81
N THR A 48 14.95 -12.35 10.30
CA THR A 48 14.35 -11.03 10.43
C THR A 48 13.44 -10.99 11.65
N LYS A 49 13.79 -10.16 12.63
CA LYS A 49 12.98 -9.95 13.84
C LYS A 49 11.65 -9.29 13.49
N GLY A 50 10.56 -9.77 14.07
CA GLY A 50 9.21 -9.25 13.85
C GLY A 50 8.83 -8.11 14.79
N ALA A 51 7.59 -7.63 14.62
CA ALA A 51 7.00 -6.55 15.40
C ALA A 51 6.58 -6.96 16.82
N LEU A 52 6.57 -8.27 17.13
CA LEU A 52 6.17 -8.85 18.41
C LEU A 52 4.73 -8.51 18.83
N LEU A 53 3.83 -8.37 17.87
CA LEU A 53 2.41 -8.15 18.12
C LEU A 53 1.74 -9.41 18.69
N SER A 54 0.68 -9.20 19.46
CA SER A 54 -0.20 -10.29 19.90
C SER A 54 -1.00 -10.86 18.72
N ASN A 55 -1.49 -12.10 18.86
CA ASN A 55 -2.32 -12.74 17.82
C ASN A 55 -3.55 -11.90 17.47
N LEU A 56 -4.22 -11.29 18.46
CA LEU A 56 -5.36 -10.42 18.23
C LEU A 56 -5.01 -9.21 17.35
N GLN A 57 -3.89 -8.54 17.62
CA GLN A 57 -3.42 -7.41 16.81
C GLN A 57 -3.05 -7.85 15.38
N ILE A 58 -2.41 -9.01 15.26
CA ILE A 58 -2.08 -9.59 13.95
C ILE A 58 -3.36 -9.88 13.16
N ASP A 59 -4.36 -10.51 13.79
CA ASP A 59 -5.63 -10.84 13.14
C ASP A 59 -6.38 -9.58 12.69
N GLN A 60 -6.37 -8.52 13.49
CA GLN A 60 -6.95 -7.22 13.10
C GLN A 60 -6.26 -6.61 11.87
N ILE A 61 -4.92 -6.63 11.84
CA ILE A 61 -4.16 -6.14 10.68
C ILE A 61 -4.44 -7.00 9.44
N MET A 62 -4.43 -8.32 9.58
CA MET A 62 -4.69 -9.23 8.46
C MET A 62 -6.11 -9.06 7.91
N HIS A 63 -7.09 -8.87 8.79
CA HIS A 63 -8.46 -8.57 8.37
C HIS A 63 -8.54 -7.24 7.59
N PHE A 64 -7.83 -6.20 8.04
CA PHE A 64 -7.73 -4.94 7.29
C PHE A 64 -7.12 -5.14 5.90
N LEU A 65 -6.04 -5.91 5.78
CA LEU A 65 -5.37 -6.18 4.52
C LEU A 65 -6.21 -7.03 3.56
N SER A 66 -7.09 -7.89 4.07
CA SER A 66 -7.98 -8.71 3.26
C SER A 66 -9.27 -7.99 2.82
N ALA A 67 -9.51 -6.77 3.27
CA ALA A 67 -10.72 -6.02 2.93
C ALA A 67 -10.92 -5.79 1.42
N LYS A 68 -9.85 -5.84 0.62
CA LYS A 68 -9.89 -5.79 -0.85
C LYS A 68 -10.67 -6.97 -1.46
N GLU A 69 -10.61 -8.14 -0.85
CA GLU A 69 -11.17 -9.39 -1.38
C GLU A 69 -12.69 -9.50 -1.16
N ASP A 70 -13.24 -8.69 -0.27
CA ASP A 70 -14.67 -8.70 0.05
C ASP A 70 -15.46 -7.86 -0.99
N SER A 71 -15.51 -8.38 -2.22
CA SER A 71 -16.16 -7.74 -3.37
C SER A 71 -17.70 -7.70 -3.30
N SER A 72 -18.32 -8.17 -2.21
CA SER A 72 -19.77 -8.24 -2.03
C SER A 72 -20.38 -7.02 -1.31
N GLY A 73 -19.56 -6.09 -0.81
CA GLY A 73 -19.97 -4.96 0.00
C GLY A 73 -19.30 -3.63 -0.34
N ASP A 74 -19.74 -2.58 0.32
CA ASP A 74 -19.09 -1.26 0.29
C ASP A 74 -17.77 -1.33 1.08
N ILE A 75 -16.64 -1.34 0.36
CA ILE A 75 -15.29 -1.38 0.97
C ILE A 75 -15.10 -0.28 2.02
N PHE A 76 -15.66 0.92 1.79
CA PHE A 76 -15.52 2.03 2.73
C PHE A 76 -16.24 1.77 4.04
N LYS A 77 -17.39 1.09 3.99
CA LYS A 77 -18.10 0.66 5.20
C LYS A 77 -17.24 -0.33 5.99
N THR A 78 -16.71 -1.34 5.32
CA THR A 78 -15.83 -2.34 5.95
C THR A 78 -14.58 -1.69 6.56
N LEU A 79 -13.91 -0.79 5.82
CA LEU A 79 -12.74 -0.08 6.32
C LEU A 79 -13.09 0.81 7.53
N LYS A 80 -14.25 1.50 7.52
CA LYS A 80 -14.71 2.29 8.66
C LYS A 80 -14.95 1.45 9.92
N GLU A 81 -15.53 0.29 9.76
CA GLU A 81 -15.72 -0.65 10.87
C GLU A 81 -14.38 -1.14 11.44
N LEU A 82 -13.42 -1.45 10.57
CA LEU A 82 -12.08 -1.93 10.96
C LEU A 82 -11.22 -0.86 11.65
N VAL A 83 -11.27 0.40 11.19
CA VAL A 83 -10.54 1.49 11.87
C VAL A 83 -11.22 1.93 13.17
N GLY A 84 -12.47 1.55 13.40
CA GLY A 84 -13.20 1.74 14.64
C GLY A 84 -13.25 3.22 15.07
N THR A 85 -12.88 3.50 16.31
CA THR A 85 -12.89 4.86 16.90
C THR A 85 -11.64 5.68 16.61
N SER A 86 -10.74 5.23 15.74
CA SER A 86 -9.56 5.97 15.36
C SER A 86 -9.93 7.17 14.48
N ILE A 87 -9.84 8.39 14.99
CA ILE A 87 -10.13 9.61 14.23
C ILE A 87 -9.28 9.64 12.95
N LEU A 88 -7.97 9.42 13.07
CA LEU A 88 -7.05 9.40 11.91
C LEU A 88 -7.44 8.31 10.89
N GLY A 89 -7.92 7.15 11.37
CA GLY A 89 -8.39 6.09 10.49
C GLY A 89 -9.67 6.47 9.77
N GLN A 90 -10.63 7.07 10.48
CA GLN A 90 -11.89 7.55 9.89
C GLN A 90 -11.63 8.63 8.82
N ASP A 91 -10.80 9.62 9.14
CA ASP A 91 -10.41 10.69 8.21
C ASP A 91 -9.74 10.11 6.95
N GLY A 92 -8.85 9.14 7.11
CA GLY A 92 -8.19 8.48 5.98
C GLY A 92 -9.17 7.73 5.07
N VAL A 93 -10.16 7.04 5.64
CA VAL A 93 -11.20 6.35 4.85
C VAL A 93 -12.10 7.35 4.13
N ASP A 94 -12.47 8.46 4.78
CA ASP A 94 -13.29 9.51 4.16
C ASP A 94 -12.53 10.21 3.00
N GLU A 95 -11.22 10.45 3.16
CA GLU A 95 -10.37 11.00 2.10
C GLU A 95 -10.30 10.05 0.89
N LEU A 96 -10.08 8.76 1.10
CA LEU A 96 -10.09 7.76 0.02
C LEU A 96 -11.46 7.69 -0.68
N LYS A 97 -12.55 7.74 0.09
CA LYS A 97 -13.90 7.76 -0.49
C LYS A 97 -14.12 8.97 -1.37
N LEU A 98 -13.72 10.17 -0.91
CA LEU A 98 -13.82 11.39 -1.70
C LEU A 98 -13.03 11.30 -3.01
N ILE A 99 -11.81 10.74 -2.98
CA ILE A 99 -10.98 10.52 -4.18
C ILE A 99 -11.73 9.61 -5.18
N MET A 100 -12.32 8.52 -4.70
CA MET A 100 -13.06 7.59 -5.56
C MET A 100 -14.31 8.23 -6.14
N ASP A 101 -15.06 9.00 -5.35
CA ASP A 101 -16.27 9.72 -5.81
C ASP A 101 -15.90 10.75 -6.91
N LEU A 102 -14.81 11.50 -6.72
CA LEU A 102 -14.30 12.44 -7.72
C LEU A 102 -13.81 11.74 -9.00
N ALA A 103 -13.10 10.63 -8.88
CA ALA A 103 -12.65 9.84 -10.03
C ALA A 103 -13.83 9.28 -10.84
N ASN A 104 -14.89 8.84 -10.18
CA ASN A 104 -16.09 8.32 -10.82
C ASN A 104 -16.88 9.42 -11.57
N THR A 105 -16.88 10.66 -11.07
CA THR A 105 -17.53 11.79 -11.74
C THR A 105 -16.75 12.28 -12.96
N SER A 106 -15.46 12.01 -13.03
CA SER A 106 -14.56 12.46 -14.11
C SER A 106 -14.60 11.57 -15.37
N GLY A 107 -15.57 10.66 -15.51
CA GLY A 107 -15.76 9.79 -16.67
C GLY A 107 -15.29 8.34 -16.40
N ASN A 108 -14.72 7.68 -17.42
CA ASN A 108 -14.39 6.24 -17.35
C ASN A 108 -13.18 5.87 -16.47
N TYR A 109 -12.54 6.83 -15.83
CA TYR A 109 -11.31 6.60 -15.05
C TYR A 109 -11.55 5.80 -13.78
N GLY A 110 -12.69 5.95 -13.12
CA GLY A 110 -13.00 5.25 -11.86
C GLY A 110 -13.03 3.72 -11.97
N ARG A 111 -13.26 3.18 -13.18
CA ARG A 111 -13.30 1.72 -13.40
C ARG A 111 -11.94 1.04 -13.24
N ASN A 112 -10.86 1.79 -13.36
CA ASN A 112 -9.48 1.29 -13.28
C ASN A 112 -8.82 1.67 -11.95
N ILE A 113 -9.57 2.23 -11.01
CA ILE A 113 -9.08 2.60 -9.69
C ILE A 113 -9.72 1.68 -8.66
N ILE A 114 -8.91 1.09 -7.83
CA ILE A 114 -9.34 0.24 -6.73
C ILE A 114 -8.75 0.75 -5.42
N VAL A 115 -9.46 0.56 -4.33
CA VAL A 115 -8.92 0.79 -2.98
C VAL A 115 -8.28 -0.50 -2.50
N ASP A 116 -6.99 -0.44 -2.23
CA ASP A 116 -6.20 -1.59 -1.82
C ASP A 116 -5.44 -1.31 -0.53
N PRO A 117 -5.86 -1.88 0.60
CA PRO A 117 -5.17 -1.68 1.89
C PRO A 117 -3.76 -2.25 1.96
N THR A 118 -3.35 -3.08 1.00
CA THR A 118 -2.00 -3.67 0.95
C THR A 118 -0.97 -2.71 0.36
N VAL A 119 -1.40 -1.66 -0.34
CA VAL A 119 -0.48 -0.67 -0.91
C VAL A 119 0.13 0.18 0.20
N VAL A 120 1.39 -0.10 0.50
CA VAL A 120 2.19 0.64 1.47
C VAL A 120 3.44 1.16 0.78
N ARG A 121 3.57 2.47 0.65
CA ARG A 121 4.70 3.10 -0.05
C ARG A 121 5.28 4.26 0.72
N GLY A 122 6.55 4.60 0.42
CA GLY A 122 7.20 5.81 0.90
C GLY A 122 7.16 5.95 2.41
N LEU A 123 7.56 4.89 3.11
CA LEU A 123 7.58 4.86 4.57
C LEU A 123 8.31 6.07 5.13
N GLY A 124 7.61 6.86 5.94
CA GLY A 124 8.17 7.98 6.69
C GLY A 124 8.07 9.36 6.02
N TYR A 125 7.59 9.51 4.78
CA TYR A 125 7.43 10.84 4.19
C TYR A 125 6.04 11.14 3.60
N TYR A 126 5.22 10.16 3.27
CA TYR A 126 3.84 10.41 2.87
C TYR A 126 2.98 10.80 4.07
N THR A 127 2.11 11.79 3.85
CA THR A 127 1.24 12.40 4.86
C THR A 127 -0.24 12.15 4.61
N GLY A 128 -0.57 11.44 3.55
CA GLY A 128 -1.95 11.14 3.14
C GLY A 128 -2.01 9.95 2.19
N PRO A 129 -2.94 9.94 1.24
CA PRO A 129 -3.13 8.84 0.31
C PRO A 129 -1.88 8.50 -0.45
N VAL A 130 -1.65 7.21 -0.65
CA VAL A 130 -0.61 6.68 -1.53
C VAL A 130 -1.28 5.93 -2.67
N PHE A 131 -0.64 5.92 -3.82
CA PHE A 131 -1.16 5.22 -4.99
C PHE A 131 -0.07 4.53 -5.76
N GLU A 132 -0.48 3.50 -6.47
CA GLU A 132 0.37 2.66 -7.28
C GLU A 132 -0.36 2.35 -8.60
N ALA A 133 0.38 2.27 -9.69
CA ALA A 133 -0.17 1.88 -10.97
C ALA A 133 0.45 0.58 -11.44
N GLU A 134 -0.40 -0.35 -11.83
CA GLU A 134 -0.02 -1.62 -12.43
C GLU A 134 -0.60 -1.75 -13.83
N LEU A 135 0.03 -2.58 -14.65
CA LEU A 135 -0.47 -2.87 -15.98
C LEU A 135 -1.64 -3.84 -15.89
N THR A 136 -2.77 -3.50 -16.50
CA THR A 136 -3.95 -4.36 -16.57
C THR A 136 -3.82 -5.46 -17.63
N GLN A 137 -2.91 -5.29 -18.60
CA GLN A 137 -2.67 -6.25 -19.67
C GLN A 137 -1.67 -7.32 -19.23
N LYS A 138 -2.01 -8.58 -19.47
CA LYS A 138 -1.05 -9.67 -19.32
C LYS A 138 -0.02 -9.58 -20.45
N ILE A 139 1.24 -9.51 -20.09
CA ILE A 139 2.36 -9.43 -21.01
C ILE A 139 3.11 -10.76 -20.93
N TYR A 140 3.51 -11.28 -22.08
CA TYR A 140 4.21 -12.54 -22.19
C TYR A 140 5.61 -12.30 -22.76
N ASP A 141 6.57 -13.10 -22.33
CA ASP A 141 7.90 -13.11 -22.93
C ASP A 141 7.87 -13.77 -24.33
N PRO A 142 8.96 -13.69 -25.11
CA PRO A 142 9.03 -14.36 -26.42
C PRO A 142 8.87 -15.89 -26.38
N LYS A 143 8.98 -16.49 -25.19
CA LYS A 143 8.79 -17.95 -24.98
C LYS A 143 7.36 -18.28 -24.56
N GLY A 144 6.49 -17.28 -24.41
CA GLY A 144 5.09 -17.45 -24.01
C GLY A 144 4.87 -17.55 -22.49
N SER A 145 5.87 -17.25 -21.68
CA SER A 145 5.71 -17.21 -20.22
C SER A 145 5.18 -15.86 -19.76
N PRO A 146 4.21 -15.81 -18.82
CA PRO A 146 3.71 -14.54 -18.31
C PRO A 146 4.83 -13.77 -17.58
N GLN A 147 4.96 -12.49 -17.89
CA GLN A 147 5.87 -11.56 -17.22
C GLN A 147 5.10 -10.62 -16.31
N GLU A 148 5.52 -10.56 -15.06
CA GLU A 148 5.02 -9.59 -14.08
C GLU A 148 5.97 -8.39 -14.04
N PHE A 149 5.43 -7.20 -14.38
CA PHE A 149 6.20 -5.96 -14.34
C PHE A 149 6.09 -5.25 -12.99
N GLY A 150 5.16 -5.70 -12.13
CA GLY A 150 4.84 -5.02 -10.89
C GLY A 150 4.41 -3.57 -11.13
N SER A 151 4.59 -2.74 -10.13
CA SER A 151 4.23 -1.32 -10.21
C SER A 151 5.06 -0.57 -11.24
N VAL A 152 4.37 0.10 -12.18
CA VAL A 152 4.98 0.94 -13.23
C VAL A 152 4.97 2.43 -12.88
N ALA A 153 4.17 2.84 -11.91
CA ALA A 153 4.21 4.19 -11.34
C ALA A 153 3.73 4.16 -9.89
N GLY A 154 4.11 5.15 -9.13
CA GLY A 154 3.65 5.28 -7.76
C GLY A 154 3.89 6.66 -7.19
N GLY A 155 3.11 7.03 -6.19
CA GLY A 155 3.16 8.34 -5.59
C GLY A 155 2.28 8.46 -4.36
N GLY A 156 2.03 9.70 -3.96
CA GLY A 156 1.18 10.02 -2.82
C GLY A 156 1.26 11.48 -2.42
N ARG A 157 0.59 11.81 -1.33
CA ARG A 157 0.62 13.13 -0.71
C ARG A 157 1.77 13.24 0.28
N TYR A 158 2.52 14.36 0.25
CA TYR A 158 3.73 14.57 1.06
C TYR A 158 3.91 16.02 1.51
N ASP A 159 2.93 16.59 2.18
CA ASP A 159 2.88 18.00 2.60
C ASP A 159 4.12 18.44 3.39
N ASN A 160 4.69 17.57 4.21
CA ASN A 160 5.87 17.87 5.01
C ASN A 160 7.19 17.89 4.22
N LEU A 161 7.22 17.37 3.00
CA LEU A 161 8.45 17.37 2.21
C LEU A 161 8.85 18.79 1.80
N VAL A 162 7.89 19.58 1.32
CA VAL A 162 8.11 20.98 0.94
C VAL A 162 8.53 21.80 2.15
N LYS A 163 7.88 21.59 3.30
CA LYS A 163 8.22 22.28 4.56
C LYS A 163 9.68 22.11 4.98
N ARG A 164 10.28 20.95 4.74
CA ARG A 164 11.70 20.69 5.08
C ARG A 164 12.67 21.60 4.32
N PHE A 165 12.32 22.00 3.09
CA PHE A 165 13.18 22.80 2.22
C PHE A 165 12.84 24.29 2.25
N THR A 166 11.57 24.64 2.41
CA THR A 166 11.09 26.03 2.30
C THR A 166 10.67 26.64 3.63
N GLY A 167 10.50 25.82 4.68
CA GLY A 167 9.91 26.24 5.96
C GLY A 167 8.40 26.50 5.90
N GLN A 168 7.79 26.41 4.73
CA GLN A 168 6.36 26.68 4.51
C GLN A 168 5.56 25.39 4.39
N GLU A 169 4.39 25.33 4.99
CA GLU A 169 3.42 24.25 4.79
C GLU A 169 2.72 24.45 3.44
N VAL A 170 3.02 23.56 2.51
CA VAL A 170 2.39 23.57 1.18
C VAL A 170 1.88 22.16 0.91
N PRO A 171 0.56 22.01 0.65
CA PRO A 171 0.01 20.74 0.22
C PRO A 171 0.70 20.29 -1.07
N ALA A 172 1.21 19.06 -1.07
CA ALA A 172 1.93 18.54 -2.22
C ALA A 172 1.56 17.07 -2.47
N THR A 173 1.37 16.75 -3.74
CA THR A 173 1.22 15.38 -4.22
C THR A 173 2.05 15.19 -5.48
N GLY A 174 2.51 13.98 -5.72
CA GLY A 174 3.30 13.71 -6.90
C GLY A 174 3.34 12.22 -7.23
N VAL A 175 3.82 11.96 -8.43
CA VAL A 175 3.96 10.61 -8.99
C VAL A 175 5.34 10.46 -9.61
N SER A 176 5.91 9.26 -9.45
CA SER A 176 7.10 8.80 -10.16
C SER A 176 6.70 7.69 -11.12
N ILE A 177 7.20 7.75 -12.35
CA ILE A 177 6.91 6.79 -13.41
C ILE A 177 8.17 5.96 -13.66
N GLY A 178 8.03 4.64 -13.65
CA GLY A 178 9.08 3.68 -13.96
C GLY A 178 9.28 3.53 -15.48
N VAL A 179 10.00 4.48 -16.09
CA VAL A 179 10.17 4.55 -17.56
C VAL A 179 10.73 3.25 -18.12
N ASP A 180 11.74 2.68 -17.50
CA ASP A 180 12.37 1.43 -17.96
C ASP A 180 11.38 0.26 -17.98
N ARG A 181 10.54 0.16 -16.94
CA ARG A 181 9.49 -0.87 -16.85
C ARG A 181 8.43 -0.69 -17.95
N LEU A 182 7.99 0.55 -18.18
CA LEU A 182 7.04 0.85 -19.25
C LEU A 182 7.60 0.54 -20.62
N ILE A 183 8.85 0.93 -20.89
CA ILE A 183 9.52 0.62 -22.16
C ILE A 183 9.63 -0.89 -22.35
N ALA A 184 10.06 -1.63 -21.34
CA ALA A 184 10.14 -3.08 -21.39
C ALA A 184 8.77 -3.72 -21.68
N ALA A 185 7.71 -3.26 -21.00
CA ALA A 185 6.36 -3.73 -21.21
C ALA A 185 5.86 -3.47 -22.65
N VAL A 186 6.05 -2.24 -23.15
CA VAL A 186 5.64 -1.86 -24.52
C VAL A 186 6.41 -2.65 -25.58
N ASN A 187 7.69 -2.90 -25.37
CA ASN A 187 8.49 -3.69 -26.31
C ASN A 187 8.01 -5.13 -26.39
N ASN A 188 7.63 -5.73 -25.25
CA ASN A 188 7.09 -7.09 -25.23
C ASN A 188 5.69 -7.15 -25.88
N LEU A 189 4.86 -6.13 -25.72
CA LEU A 189 3.57 -6.04 -26.42
C LEU A 189 3.72 -5.94 -27.95
N LYS A 190 4.74 -5.26 -28.44
CA LYS A 190 5.02 -5.15 -29.89
C LYS A 190 5.58 -6.42 -30.49
N SER A 191 6.22 -7.26 -29.70
CA SER A 191 6.82 -8.53 -30.14
C SER A 191 5.79 -9.63 -30.38
N ILE A 192 4.53 -9.40 -30.05
CA ILE A 192 3.42 -10.36 -30.17
C ILE A 192 2.60 -10.15 -31.47
N LYS A 193 3.03 -9.26 -32.36
CA LYS A 193 2.37 -9.04 -33.66
C LYS A 193 3.04 -9.85 -34.78
#